data_f1c176b21e48b2e0a8b3366e754914ac
#
_entry.id   f1c176b21e48b2e0a8b3366e754914ac
#
_cell.length_a   1.000
_cell.length_b   1.000
_cell.length_c   1.000
_cell.angle_alpha   90.00
_cell.angle_beta   90.00
_cell.angle_gamma   90.00
#
_symmetry.space_group_name_H-M   'P 1'
#
loop_
_entity.id
_entity.type
_entity.pdbx_description
1 polymer ?
#
loop_
_entity_poly.entity_id
_entity_poly.type
_entity_poly.pdbx_seq_one_letter_code
_entity_poly.pdbx_strand_id
1 'polypeptide(L)'
;MVSLLQILKLRLLTRAKIKTTNVFNKAYRSKTRITCLQGGTRSSKTYSLCQLFIVKCLEDTGRTFTIVRKTLPALKGTAYRDVLNILKDMELYSEENHNKSELSYLLNGNLIEFISVDQPQKIRGRKRDYLWLNEANELTYEDWTQLILRTTEQIYLDYNPSDPYSWIYEKVQTRDDCTFIKSTYKANPFLDEDTIAEIERLKDIDPDYWRVYGLGEIGSIQTMIFRNFNLVDDVQGKLIGYGLDFGFTNSPTALVEVRQLDDNLYIKELLYEKRLTNTDLANKLKEFGISRQSEIIGDSAEPKSIEEIYRQGFNIKPAKKGAGIHLGLDIMRRYKLHITKDSLNAIKEFRGYKWSTDKNGDVLNTPVKVNDHLIDATRYLCLNKLSVNHSGKYYIL
;
A
#
# COMPACT_ATOMS: atom_id res chain seq x y z
N MET A 1 43.75 27.77 -2.27
CA MET A 1 44.00 26.70 -3.26
C MET A 1 42.77 25.84 -3.31
N VAL A 2 41.99 25.87 -4.39
CA VAL A 2 40.87 24.97 -4.61
C VAL A 2 41.46 23.56 -4.83
N SER A 3 41.08 22.59 -4.04
CA SER A 3 41.64 21.24 -4.14
C SER A 3 41.30 20.62 -5.51
N LEU A 4 42.19 19.76 -6.03
CA LEU A 4 41.98 19.00 -7.29
C LEU A 4 40.60 18.32 -7.29
N LEU A 5 40.15 17.88 -6.12
CA LEU A 5 38.84 17.26 -5.88
C LEU A 5 37.67 18.27 -6.10
N GLN A 6 37.84 19.54 -5.70
CA GLN A 6 36.83 20.60 -5.95
C GLN A 6 36.75 20.96 -7.43
N ILE A 7 37.87 20.93 -8.13
CA ILE A 7 37.92 21.17 -9.59
C ILE A 7 37.29 20.00 -10.35
N LEU A 8 37.53 18.75 -9.92
CA LEU A 8 36.86 17.56 -10.46
C LEU A 8 35.35 17.57 -10.15
N LYS A 9 34.94 17.95 -8.93
CA LYS A 9 33.54 18.15 -8.56
C LYS A 9 32.86 19.21 -9.43
N LEU A 10 33.47 20.37 -9.63
CA LEU A 10 32.91 21.39 -10.54
C LEU A 10 32.85 20.92 -11.99
N ARG A 11 33.85 20.17 -12.47
CA ARG A 11 33.86 19.62 -13.83
C ARG A 11 32.79 18.53 -14.03
N LEU A 12 32.54 17.69 -13.03
CA LEU A 12 31.46 16.69 -13.07
C LEU A 12 30.08 17.37 -13.05
N LEU A 13 29.88 18.37 -12.20
CA LEU A 13 28.63 19.14 -12.14
C LEU A 13 28.39 19.99 -13.40
N THR A 14 29.45 20.52 -14.03
CA THR A 14 29.33 21.30 -15.26
C THR A 14 29.20 20.45 -16.53
N ARG A 15 29.66 19.20 -16.54
CA ARG A 15 29.45 18.26 -17.66
C ARG A 15 28.08 17.58 -17.64
N ALA A 16 27.55 17.27 -16.47
CA ALA A 16 26.24 16.66 -16.34
C ALA A 16 25.16 17.74 -16.37
N LYS A 17 24.66 18.08 -17.54
CA LYS A 17 23.41 18.89 -17.68
C LYS A 17 22.22 18.09 -17.16
N ILE A 18 22.06 18.04 -15.83
CA ILE A 18 20.89 17.39 -15.23
C ILE A 18 19.65 18.24 -15.51
N LYS A 19 18.73 17.71 -16.30
CA LYS A 19 17.42 18.32 -16.44
C LYS A 19 16.62 17.99 -15.17
N THR A 20 16.33 19.00 -14.36
CA THR A 20 15.61 18.86 -13.09
C THR A 20 14.19 19.43 -13.17
N THR A 21 13.32 18.97 -12.29
CA THR A 21 11.97 19.51 -12.12
C THR A 21 11.91 20.52 -10.98
N ASN A 22 10.79 21.22 -10.88
CA ASN A 22 10.53 22.10 -9.72
C ASN A 22 10.47 21.29 -8.39
N VAL A 23 10.04 20.02 -8.45
CA VAL A 23 10.03 19.11 -7.31
C VAL A 23 11.44 18.87 -6.79
N PHE A 24 12.39 18.57 -7.68
CA PHE A 24 13.81 18.47 -7.33
C PHE A 24 14.31 19.73 -6.65
N ASN A 25 14.08 20.89 -7.27
CA ASN A 25 14.57 22.17 -6.74
C ASN A 25 14.04 22.48 -5.33
N LYS A 26 12.77 22.21 -5.07
CA LYS A 26 12.16 22.39 -3.75
C LYS A 26 12.75 21.40 -2.72
N ALA A 27 12.90 20.13 -3.08
CA ALA A 27 13.48 19.11 -2.20
C ALA A 27 14.96 19.40 -1.88
N TYR A 28 15.74 19.83 -2.88
CA TYR A 28 17.15 20.18 -2.72
C TYR A 28 17.36 21.38 -1.79
N ARG A 29 16.47 22.39 -1.88
CA ARG A 29 16.54 23.60 -1.03
C ARG A 29 16.02 23.39 0.39
N SER A 30 15.35 22.27 0.66
CA SER A 30 14.84 21.97 2.00
C SER A 30 15.99 21.84 3.00
N LYS A 31 15.88 22.56 4.13
CA LYS A 31 16.84 22.53 5.24
C LYS A 31 16.31 21.80 6.46
N THR A 32 15.04 21.40 6.46
CA THR A 32 14.45 20.64 7.54
C THR A 32 14.97 19.21 7.56
N ARG A 33 14.85 18.56 8.71
CA ARG A 33 15.26 17.17 8.87
C ARG A 33 14.44 16.23 8.00
N ILE A 34 13.15 16.53 7.83
CA ILE A 34 12.21 15.68 7.08
C ILE A 34 11.68 16.48 5.88
N THR A 35 11.58 15.84 4.73
CA THR A 35 10.95 16.42 3.54
C THR A 35 9.94 15.40 2.99
N CYS A 36 8.65 15.74 3.03
CA CYS A 36 7.54 14.95 2.53
C CYS A 36 7.13 15.41 1.13
N LEU A 37 7.21 14.52 0.16
CA LEU A 37 6.78 14.74 -1.22
C LEU A 37 5.47 13.97 -1.48
N GLN A 38 4.36 14.66 -1.33
CA GLN A 38 3.03 14.15 -1.68
C GLN A 38 2.70 14.50 -3.12
N GLY A 39 2.12 13.57 -3.86
CA GLY A 39 1.66 13.92 -5.21
C GLY A 39 1.04 12.77 -5.98
N GLY A 40 0.43 13.12 -7.11
CA GLY A 40 -0.14 12.16 -8.02
C GLY A 40 0.91 11.29 -8.75
N THR A 41 0.43 10.37 -9.54
CA THR A 41 1.25 9.56 -10.46
C THR A 41 1.94 10.48 -11.47
N ARG A 42 3.14 10.11 -11.92
CA ARG A 42 3.92 10.87 -12.91
C ARG A 42 4.29 12.31 -12.51
N SER A 43 4.13 12.69 -11.25
CA SER A 43 4.50 14.04 -10.75
C SER A 43 6.00 14.22 -10.48
N SER A 44 6.84 13.33 -10.98
CA SER A 44 8.32 13.32 -10.88
C SER A 44 8.93 13.15 -9.48
N LYS A 45 8.16 12.85 -8.44
CA LYS A 45 8.66 12.70 -7.05
C LYS A 45 9.85 11.75 -6.95
N THR A 46 9.62 10.48 -7.31
CA THR A 46 10.63 9.41 -7.22
C THR A 46 11.87 9.73 -8.05
N TYR A 47 11.69 10.15 -9.31
CA TYR A 47 12.80 10.50 -10.18
C TYR A 47 13.62 11.69 -9.65
N SER A 48 12.95 12.71 -9.12
CA SER A 48 13.60 13.86 -8.49
C SER A 48 14.39 13.47 -7.24
N LEU A 49 13.92 12.52 -6.44
CA LEU A 49 14.66 12.02 -5.29
C LEU A 49 15.85 11.12 -5.70
N CYS A 50 15.74 10.35 -6.78
CA CYS A 50 16.89 9.65 -7.37
C CYS A 50 18.00 10.64 -7.74
N GLN A 51 17.64 11.69 -8.49
CA GLN A 51 18.59 12.75 -8.85
C GLN A 51 19.19 13.45 -7.61
N LEU A 52 18.34 13.75 -6.63
CA LEU A 52 18.75 14.43 -5.39
C LEU A 52 19.79 13.62 -4.61
N PHE A 53 19.57 12.30 -4.47
CA PHE A 53 20.51 11.43 -3.75
C PHE A 53 21.85 11.34 -4.47
N ILE A 54 21.85 11.25 -5.81
CA ILE A 54 23.08 11.28 -6.60
C ILE A 54 23.82 12.61 -6.43
N VAL A 55 23.12 13.76 -6.53
CA VAL A 55 23.72 15.08 -6.36
C VAL A 55 24.32 15.24 -4.95
N LYS A 56 23.60 14.85 -3.91
CA LYS A 56 24.13 14.88 -2.53
C LYS A 56 25.34 13.96 -2.34
N CYS A 57 25.38 12.80 -2.98
CA CYS A 57 26.58 11.96 -2.99
C CYS A 57 27.78 12.63 -3.68
N LEU A 58 27.56 13.46 -4.68
CA LEU A 58 28.63 14.22 -5.33
C LEU A 58 29.11 15.41 -4.50
N GLU A 59 28.26 15.98 -3.67
CA GLU A 59 28.55 17.13 -2.80
C GLU A 59 29.22 16.73 -1.48
N ASP A 60 28.98 15.52 -0.98
CA ASP A 60 29.49 15.00 0.30
C ASP A 60 30.36 13.74 0.07
N THR A 61 31.00 13.27 1.12
CA THR A 61 31.82 12.03 1.08
C THR A 61 31.82 11.34 2.45
N GLY A 62 31.95 10.00 2.44
CA GLY A 62 31.95 9.18 3.66
C GLY A 62 30.56 9.02 4.29
N ARG A 63 29.50 9.18 3.51
CA ARG A 63 28.11 9.09 3.96
C ARG A 63 27.42 7.83 3.48
N THR A 64 26.39 7.42 4.24
CA THR A 64 25.49 6.32 3.84
C THR A 64 24.12 6.87 3.48
N PHE A 65 23.69 6.57 2.25
CA PHE A 65 22.40 6.91 1.67
C PHE A 65 21.55 5.66 1.56
N THR A 66 20.48 5.56 2.34
CA THR A 66 19.62 4.36 2.37
C THR A 66 18.29 4.66 1.68
N ILE A 67 17.94 3.86 0.68
CA ILE A 67 16.66 3.92 -0.03
C ILE A 67 15.84 2.70 0.39
N VAL A 68 14.65 2.94 0.90
CA VAL A 68 13.79 1.90 1.50
C VAL A 68 12.46 1.82 0.77
N ARG A 69 11.98 0.61 0.53
CA ARG A 69 10.63 0.33 0.06
C ARG A 69 10.03 -0.89 0.77
N LYS A 70 8.73 -1.10 0.64
CA LYS A 70 8.01 -2.21 1.28
C LYS A 70 8.58 -3.57 0.90
N THR A 71 8.73 -3.85 -0.41
CA THR A 71 9.16 -5.15 -0.91
C THR A 71 10.35 -5.04 -1.86
N LEU A 72 11.19 -6.08 -1.88
CA LEU A 72 12.37 -6.13 -2.74
C LEU A 72 12.05 -6.08 -4.25
N PRO A 73 11.04 -6.81 -4.77
CA PRO A 73 10.68 -6.71 -6.19
C PRO A 73 10.23 -5.29 -6.59
N ALA A 74 9.45 -4.62 -5.75
CA ALA A 74 9.01 -3.26 -6.00
C ALA A 74 10.18 -2.27 -5.99
N LEU A 75 11.12 -2.41 -5.05
CA LEU A 75 12.33 -1.60 -4.96
C LEU A 75 13.20 -1.74 -6.22
N LYS A 76 13.44 -2.98 -6.67
CA LYS A 76 14.23 -3.28 -7.88
C LYS A 76 13.58 -2.72 -9.15
N GLY A 77 12.27 -2.80 -9.27
CA GLY A 77 11.50 -2.32 -10.43
C GLY A 77 11.37 -0.79 -10.52
N THR A 78 11.72 -0.06 -9.48
CA THR A 78 11.54 1.40 -9.38
C THR A 78 12.83 2.12 -9.00
N ALA A 79 12.96 2.60 -7.77
CA ALA A 79 14.06 3.45 -7.30
C ALA A 79 15.46 2.90 -7.60
N TYR A 80 15.68 1.59 -7.42
CA TYR A 80 16.96 0.97 -7.75
C TYR A 80 17.29 1.07 -9.23
N ARG A 81 16.36 0.68 -10.11
CA ARG A 81 16.54 0.78 -11.56
C ARG A 81 16.76 2.22 -12.01
N ASP A 82 15.95 3.14 -11.46
CA ASP A 82 16.00 4.55 -11.88
C ASP A 82 17.30 5.23 -11.43
N VAL A 83 17.82 4.94 -10.22
CA VAL A 83 19.14 5.42 -9.77
C VAL A 83 20.24 4.91 -10.69
N LEU A 84 20.25 3.62 -11.03
CA LEU A 84 21.27 3.08 -11.92
C LEU A 84 21.20 3.66 -13.35
N ASN A 85 19.99 3.90 -13.86
CA ASN A 85 19.82 4.53 -15.17
C ASN A 85 20.35 5.97 -15.15
N ILE A 86 20.02 6.76 -14.13
CA ILE A 86 20.52 8.13 -14.00
C ILE A 86 22.06 8.15 -13.87
N LEU A 87 22.65 7.21 -13.12
CA LEU A 87 24.12 7.09 -13.03
C LEU A 87 24.74 6.78 -14.40
N LYS A 88 24.11 5.94 -15.22
CA LYS A 88 24.56 5.65 -16.61
C LYS A 88 24.41 6.87 -17.51
N ASP A 89 23.27 7.54 -17.48
CA ASP A 89 23.01 8.74 -18.29
C ASP A 89 23.95 9.91 -17.93
N MET A 90 24.41 9.93 -16.68
CA MET A 90 25.40 10.93 -16.21
C MET A 90 26.86 10.48 -16.40
N GLU A 91 27.11 9.33 -17.01
CA GLU A 91 28.45 8.74 -17.16
C GLU A 91 29.19 8.51 -15.82
N LEU A 92 28.42 8.29 -14.73
CA LEU A 92 28.92 8.04 -13.37
C LEU A 92 28.91 6.55 -13.00
N TYR A 93 28.34 5.70 -13.84
CA TYR A 93 28.22 4.27 -13.56
C TYR A 93 29.52 3.52 -13.86
N SER A 94 29.95 2.69 -12.89
CA SER A 94 31.02 1.69 -13.06
C SER A 94 30.59 0.36 -12.45
N GLU A 95 30.87 -0.75 -13.14
CA GLU A 95 30.59 -2.11 -12.62
C GLU A 95 31.37 -2.40 -11.32
N GLU A 96 32.57 -1.90 -11.17
CA GLU A 96 33.42 -2.12 -9.98
C GLU A 96 32.78 -1.52 -8.70
N ASN A 97 32.01 -0.46 -8.86
CA ASN A 97 31.32 0.25 -7.77
C ASN A 97 29.96 -0.35 -7.46
N HIS A 98 29.47 -1.32 -8.23
CA HIS A 98 28.14 -1.86 -8.14
C HIS A 98 28.12 -3.26 -7.54
N ASN A 99 27.67 -3.38 -6.29
CA ASN A 99 27.41 -4.67 -5.65
C ASN A 99 25.95 -5.12 -5.90
N LYS A 100 25.77 -5.98 -6.90
CA LYS A 100 24.44 -6.49 -7.31
C LYS A 100 23.82 -7.43 -6.27
N SER A 101 24.62 -8.13 -5.47
CA SER A 101 24.17 -9.06 -4.44
C SER A 101 23.62 -8.32 -3.22
N GLU A 102 24.34 -7.28 -2.77
CA GLU A 102 23.93 -6.46 -1.62
C GLU A 102 23.02 -5.30 -2.02
N LEU A 103 22.76 -5.12 -3.31
CA LEU A 103 22.01 -4.00 -3.86
C LEU A 103 22.56 -2.66 -3.36
N SER A 104 23.81 -2.40 -3.64
CA SER A 104 24.48 -1.17 -3.23
C SER A 104 25.41 -0.64 -4.32
N TYR A 105 25.68 0.67 -4.26
CA TYR A 105 26.54 1.37 -5.20
C TYR A 105 27.46 2.35 -4.46
N LEU A 106 28.74 2.35 -4.81
CA LEU A 106 29.70 3.30 -4.27
C LEU A 106 29.84 4.51 -5.21
N LEU A 107 29.58 5.72 -4.71
CA LEU A 107 29.68 6.96 -5.46
C LEU A 107 30.43 8.02 -4.65
N ASN A 108 31.55 8.51 -5.17
CA ASN A 108 32.35 9.56 -4.53
C ASN A 108 32.71 9.25 -3.05
N GLY A 109 33.01 7.99 -2.73
CA GLY A 109 33.29 7.54 -1.36
C GLY A 109 32.07 7.42 -0.45
N ASN A 110 30.87 7.54 -0.99
CA ASN A 110 29.60 7.31 -0.29
C ASN A 110 29.02 5.96 -0.66
N LEU A 111 28.28 5.37 0.26
CA LEU A 111 27.49 4.15 0.04
C LEU A 111 26.02 4.50 -0.25
N ILE A 112 25.52 4.12 -1.41
CA ILE A 112 24.08 4.10 -1.70
C ILE A 112 23.61 2.66 -1.54
N GLU A 113 22.71 2.39 -0.59
CA GLU A 113 22.16 1.06 -0.34
C GLU A 113 20.63 1.04 -0.52
N PHE A 114 20.12 -0.12 -0.97
CA PHE A 114 18.71 -0.34 -1.24
C PHE A 114 18.20 -1.48 -0.36
N ILE A 115 17.21 -1.18 0.49
CA ILE A 115 16.71 -2.10 1.52
C ILE A 115 15.20 -2.20 1.43
N SER A 116 14.66 -3.42 1.58
CA SER A 116 13.22 -3.63 1.74
C SER A 116 12.86 -3.98 3.18
N VAL A 117 11.68 -3.54 3.64
CA VAL A 117 11.25 -3.78 5.04
C VAL A 117 10.80 -5.22 5.30
N ASP A 118 10.54 -6.01 4.27
CA ASP A 118 10.32 -7.45 4.36
C ASP A 118 11.55 -8.23 4.85
N GLN A 119 12.70 -7.55 5.02
CA GLN A 119 13.94 -8.07 5.62
C GLN A 119 14.29 -7.32 6.92
N PRO A 120 13.58 -7.57 8.04
CA PRO A 120 13.70 -6.78 9.28
C PRO A 120 15.11 -6.72 9.86
N GLN A 121 15.91 -7.75 9.64
CA GLN A 121 17.29 -7.82 10.15
C GLN A 121 18.20 -6.76 9.52
N LYS A 122 17.97 -6.39 8.26
CA LYS A 122 18.75 -5.34 7.57
C LYS A 122 18.41 -3.93 8.06
N ILE A 123 17.22 -3.74 8.63
CA ILE A 123 16.75 -2.43 9.11
C ILE A 123 17.35 -2.11 10.49
N ARG A 124 17.42 -3.11 11.38
CA ARG A 124 17.69 -2.92 12.82
C ARG A 124 19.16 -2.63 13.19
N GLY A 125 20.12 -2.88 12.32
CA GLY A 125 21.54 -2.87 12.67
C GLY A 125 22.38 -1.70 12.13
N ARG A 126 21.90 -0.94 11.14
CA ARG A 126 22.74 -0.01 10.38
C ARG A 126 22.41 1.45 10.67
N LYS A 127 23.44 2.25 11.01
CA LYS A 127 23.36 3.71 10.99
C LYS A 127 23.42 4.20 9.56
N ARG A 128 22.70 5.29 9.27
CA ARG A 128 22.67 5.95 7.96
C ARG A 128 22.68 7.46 8.15
N ASP A 129 23.17 8.17 7.14
CA ASP A 129 23.13 9.63 7.17
C ASP A 129 21.88 10.15 6.49
N TYR A 130 21.55 9.64 5.31
CA TYR A 130 20.39 10.03 4.54
C TYR A 130 19.45 8.84 4.36
N LEU A 131 18.16 9.09 4.53
CA LEU A 131 17.10 8.10 4.37
C LEU A 131 16.09 8.58 3.35
N TRP A 132 15.71 7.70 2.44
CA TRP A 132 14.56 7.92 1.57
C TRP A 132 13.59 6.74 1.65
N LEU A 133 12.34 7.02 2.01
CA LEU A 133 11.22 6.07 2.00
C LEU A 133 10.45 6.25 0.71
N ASN A 134 10.66 5.35 -0.23
CA ASN A 134 9.96 5.32 -1.51
C ASN A 134 8.59 4.65 -1.34
N GLU A 135 7.53 5.33 -1.79
CA GLU A 135 6.13 4.95 -1.56
C GLU A 135 5.85 4.71 -0.06
N ALA A 136 6.12 5.72 0.76
CA ALA A 136 6.06 5.66 2.22
C ALA A 136 4.68 5.26 2.76
N ASN A 137 3.60 5.45 1.98
CA ASN A 137 2.25 4.99 2.28
C ASN A 137 2.13 3.46 2.35
N GLU A 138 3.07 2.71 1.77
CA GLU A 138 3.11 1.25 1.88
C GLU A 138 3.70 0.76 3.21
N LEU A 139 4.43 1.63 3.96
CA LEU A 139 5.12 1.29 5.20
C LEU A 139 4.24 1.53 6.43
N THR A 140 4.55 0.82 7.52
CA THR A 140 3.90 1.04 8.82
C THR A 140 4.57 2.16 9.60
N TYR A 141 3.86 2.70 10.60
CA TYR A 141 4.45 3.67 11.53
C TYR A 141 5.58 3.06 12.38
N GLU A 142 5.56 1.76 12.61
CA GLU A 142 6.64 1.05 13.29
C GLU A 142 7.91 1.00 12.43
N ASP A 143 7.78 0.69 11.13
CA ASP A 143 8.89 0.71 10.17
C ASP A 143 9.54 2.11 10.15
N TRP A 144 8.71 3.16 10.06
CA TRP A 144 9.16 4.55 10.14
C TRP A 144 9.96 4.83 11.41
N THR A 145 9.42 4.46 12.57
CA THR A 145 10.05 4.74 13.88
C THR A 145 11.42 4.06 13.98
N GLN A 146 11.54 2.82 13.52
CA GLN A 146 12.81 2.11 13.53
C GLN A 146 13.86 2.72 12.60
N LEU A 147 13.43 3.22 11.45
CA LEU A 147 14.31 3.82 10.44
C LEU A 147 14.80 5.21 10.84
N ILE A 148 13.91 6.07 11.35
CA ILE A 148 14.24 7.45 11.74
C ILE A 148 15.23 7.52 12.90
N LEU A 149 15.12 6.62 13.89
CA LEU A 149 15.99 6.58 15.07
C LEU A 149 17.46 6.30 14.71
N ARG A 150 17.75 5.80 13.53
CA ARG A 150 19.09 5.45 13.05
C ARG A 150 19.58 6.33 11.90
N THR A 151 18.86 7.43 11.63
CA THR A 151 19.20 8.38 10.59
C THR A 151 19.73 9.67 11.21
N THR A 152 20.92 10.10 10.82
CA THR A 152 21.60 11.25 11.44
C THR A 152 21.32 12.59 10.76
N GLU A 153 21.18 12.60 9.43
CA GLU A 153 20.98 13.80 8.64
C GLU A 153 19.52 13.95 8.17
N GLN A 154 19.27 13.96 6.87
CA GLN A 154 17.96 14.24 6.31
C GLN A 154 17.18 12.99 5.90
N ILE A 155 15.86 13.11 5.96
CA ILE A 155 14.91 12.06 5.64
C ILE A 155 13.94 12.57 4.59
N TYR A 156 13.73 11.78 3.55
CA TYR A 156 12.82 12.05 2.45
C TYR A 156 11.74 10.98 2.37
N LEU A 157 10.50 11.38 2.12
CA LEU A 157 9.38 10.50 1.88
C LEU A 157 8.70 10.90 0.58
N ASP A 158 8.47 9.97 -0.34
CA ASP A 158 7.54 10.19 -1.44
C ASP A 158 6.38 9.21 -1.36
N TYR A 159 5.18 9.68 -1.68
CA TYR A 159 3.96 8.86 -1.62
C TYR A 159 2.81 9.48 -2.42
N ASN A 160 1.85 8.61 -2.76
CA ASN A 160 0.54 9.01 -3.25
C ASN A 160 -0.44 9.02 -2.08
N PRO A 161 -1.30 10.04 -1.95
CA PRO A 161 -2.21 10.20 -0.80
C PRO A 161 -3.47 9.34 -0.93
N SER A 162 -3.30 8.04 -1.13
CA SER A 162 -4.39 7.08 -1.37
C SER A 162 -5.14 6.66 -0.10
N ASP A 163 -4.48 6.73 1.06
CA ASP A 163 -5.07 6.41 2.36
C ASP A 163 -5.28 7.70 3.16
N PRO A 164 -6.53 8.16 3.36
CA PRO A 164 -6.81 9.39 4.10
C PRO A 164 -6.47 9.30 5.60
N TYR A 165 -6.27 8.10 6.12
CA TYR A 165 -5.88 7.85 7.52
C TYR A 165 -4.41 7.52 7.69
N SER A 166 -3.57 7.83 6.71
CA SER A 166 -2.15 7.53 6.76
C SER A 166 -1.47 8.20 7.96
N TRP A 167 -0.65 7.44 8.67
CA TRP A 167 0.19 7.92 9.76
C TRP A 167 1.10 9.10 9.36
N ILE A 168 1.37 9.24 8.06
CA ILE A 168 2.21 10.32 7.52
C ILE A 168 1.59 11.69 7.83
N TYR A 169 0.26 11.84 7.72
CA TYR A 169 -0.43 13.10 7.97
C TYR A 169 -0.37 13.50 9.43
N GLU A 170 -0.69 12.57 10.33
CA GLU A 170 -0.81 12.87 11.76
C GLU A 170 0.54 12.93 12.49
N LYS A 171 1.50 12.06 12.08
CA LYS A 171 2.73 11.82 12.84
C LYS A 171 3.98 12.45 12.21
N VAL A 172 3.93 12.84 10.93
CA VAL A 172 5.10 13.36 10.21
C VAL A 172 4.85 14.76 9.66
N GLN A 173 3.77 14.97 8.90
CA GLN A 173 3.50 16.29 8.32
C GLN A 173 3.25 17.40 9.35
N THR A 174 2.76 17.04 10.53
CA THR A 174 2.49 17.97 11.63
C THR A 174 3.73 18.38 12.43
N ARG A 175 4.91 17.84 12.11
CA ARG A 175 6.16 18.14 12.81
C ARG A 175 6.74 19.47 12.33
N ASP A 176 7.30 20.24 13.26
CA ASP A 176 7.98 21.51 12.97
C ASP A 176 9.25 21.35 12.12
N ASP A 177 9.87 20.16 12.17
CA ASP A 177 11.06 19.80 11.39
C ASP A 177 10.73 19.13 10.04
N CYS A 178 9.49 19.28 9.54
CA CYS A 178 9.01 18.71 8.28
C CYS A 178 8.69 19.79 7.24
N THR A 179 9.32 19.69 6.07
CA THR A 179 8.92 20.44 4.86
C THR A 179 7.96 19.60 4.03
N PHE A 180 6.82 20.18 3.67
CA PHE A 180 5.82 19.53 2.82
C PHE A 180 5.85 20.08 1.38
N ILE A 181 5.95 19.19 0.40
CA ILE A 181 5.98 19.50 -1.03
C ILE A 181 4.85 18.73 -1.72
N LYS A 182 3.85 19.45 -2.22
CA LYS A 182 2.80 18.86 -3.08
C LYS A 182 3.17 19.00 -4.55
N SER A 183 2.95 17.95 -5.35
CA SER A 183 3.23 17.94 -6.79
C SER A 183 2.15 17.19 -7.57
N THR A 184 1.96 17.57 -8.82
CA THR A 184 1.03 16.94 -9.76
C THR A 184 1.77 16.61 -11.06
N TYR A 185 1.17 15.79 -11.93
CA TYR A 185 1.71 15.53 -13.28
C TYR A 185 1.97 16.83 -14.07
N LYS A 186 1.20 17.90 -13.82
CA LYS A 186 1.38 19.22 -14.46
C LYS A 186 2.71 19.89 -14.12
N ALA A 187 3.32 19.49 -13.00
CA ALA A 187 4.63 19.99 -12.60
C ALA A 187 5.81 19.22 -13.26
N ASN A 188 5.51 18.20 -14.05
CA ASN A 188 6.52 17.41 -14.74
C ASN A 188 6.59 17.78 -16.24
N PRO A 189 7.58 18.58 -16.65
CA PRO A 189 7.72 19.06 -18.03
C PRO A 189 8.22 18.00 -19.03
N PHE A 190 8.48 16.78 -18.54
CA PHE A 190 9.05 15.69 -19.36
C PHE A 190 8.00 14.62 -19.71
N LEU A 191 6.72 14.85 -19.40
CA LEU A 191 5.65 13.94 -19.81
C LEU A 191 5.30 14.20 -21.29
N ASP A 192 5.05 13.10 -21.99
CA ASP A 192 4.46 13.12 -23.32
C ASP A 192 2.95 13.47 -23.25
N GLU A 193 2.44 13.96 -24.36
CA GLU A 193 1.04 14.40 -24.46
C GLU A 193 0.06 13.23 -24.28
N ASP A 194 0.40 12.04 -24.73
CA ASP A 194 -0.45 10.85 -24.59
C ASP A 194 -0.60 10.45 -23.12
N THR A 195 0.48 10.46 -22.35
CA THR A 195 0.44 10.22 -20.88
C THR A 195 -0.41 11.26 -20.17
N ILE A 196 -0.31 12.54 -20.56
CA ILE A 196 -1.14 13.61 -19.99
C ILE A 196 -2.61 13.38 -20.34
N ALA A 197 -2.93 13.05 -21.60
CA ALA A 197 -4.29 12.77 -22.03
C ALA A 197 -4.92 11.59 -21.27
N GLU A 198 -4.16 10.52 -21.02
CA GLU A 198 -4.65 9.38 -20.23
C GLU A 198 -4.92 9.77 -18.77
N ILE A 199 -4.08 10.60 -18.17
CA ILE A 199 -4.31 11.09 -16.80
C ILE A 199 -5.55 12.01 -16.76
N GLU A 200 -5.71 12.92 -17.74
CA GLU A 200 -6.88 13.81 -17.80
C GLU A 200 -8.18 13.03 -18.07
N ARG A 201 -8.13 11.94 -18.85
CA ARG A 201 -9.30 11.07 -19.09
C ARG A 201 -9.85 10.45 -17.81
N LEU A 202 -8.98 10.19 -16.81
CA LEU A 202 -9.41 9.68 -15.51
C LEU A 202 -10.36 10.63 -14.78
N LYS A 203 -10.30 11.94 -15.06
CA LYS A 203 -11.21 12.94 -14.49
C LYS A 203 -12.67 12.64 -14.79
N ASP A 204 -12.96 12.13 -15.99
CA ASP A 204 -14.32 11.83 -16.44
C ASP A 204 -14.75 10.39 -16.10
N ILE A 205 -13.79 9.49 -15.88
CA ILE A 205 -14.05 8.06 -15.64
C ILE A 205 -14.14 7.76 -14.13
N ASP A 206 -13.18 8.26 -13.34
CA ASP A 206 -13.11 8.09 -11.88
C ASP A 206 -12.53 9.37 -11.24
N PRO A 207 -13.38 10.35 -10.92
CA PRO A 207 -12.96 11.64 -10.35
C PRO A 207 -12.16 11.49 -9.03
N ASP A 208 -12.51 10.51 -8.19
CA ASP A 208 -11.77 10.26 -6.95
C ASP A 208 -10.37 9.71 -7.21
N TYR A 209 -10.25 8.78 -8.16
CA TYR A 209 -8.96 8.26 -8.59
C TYR A 209 -8.09 9.39 -9.18
N TRP A 210 -8.69 10.24 -10.03
CA TRP A 210 -8.00 11.39 -10.59
C TRP A 210 -7.56 12.41 -9.52
N ARG A 211 -8.36 12.66 -8.50
CA ARG A 211 -7.97 13.54 -7.38
C ARG A 211 -6.73 13.01 -6.66
N VAL A 212 -6.70 11.71 -6.37
CA VAL A 212 -5.56 11.08 -5.67
C VAL A 212 -4.35 10.96 -6.58
N TYR A 213 -4.52 10.32 -7.73
CA TYR A 213 -3.41 9.94 -8.60
C TYR A 213 -3.08 10.99 -9.67
N GLY A 214 -4.00 11.88 -10.00
CA GLY A 214 -3.75 13.04 -10.85
C GLY A 214 -3.30 14.25 -10.03
N LEU A 215 -4.13 14.73 -9.12
CA LEU A 215 -3.89 15.97 -8.36
C LEU A 215 -3.06 15.78 -7.08
N GLY A 216 -2.81 14.55 -6.64
CA GLY A 216 -2.12 14.28 -5.39
C GLY A 216 -2.88 14.81 -4.17
N GLU A 217 -4.21 14.80 -4.22
CA GLU A 217 -5.09 15.17 -3.12
C GLU A 217 -5.43 13.94 -2.28
N ILE A 218 -5.68 14.15 -0.99
CA ILE A 218 -6.09 13.07 -0.09
C ILE A 218 -7.41 12.51 -0.59
N GLY A 219 -7.53 11.18 -0.66
CA GLY A 219 -8.74 10.48 -1.08
C GLY A 219 -9.96 10.91 -0.26
N SER A 220 -11.14 10.91 -0.88
CA SER A 220 -12.36 11.33 -0.18
C SER A 220 -12.78 10.31 0.86
N ILE A 221 -12.84 10.72 2.14
CA ILE A 221 -13.39 9.90 3.23
C ILE A 221 -14.88 9.64 3.01
N GLN A 222 -15.58 10.53 2.30
CA GLN A 222 -17.04 10.44 2.11
C GLN A 222 -17.43 9.24 1.24
N THR A 223 -16.58 8.82 0.31
CA THR A 223 -16.82 7.67 -0.55
C THR A 223 -16.47 6.34 0.11
N MET A 224 -15.71 6.32 1.21
CA MET A 224 -15.32 5.08 1.86
C MET A 224 -16.51 4.37 2.52
N ILE A 225 -16.61 3.06 2.27
CA ILE A 225 -17.67 2.20 2.84
C ILE A 225 -17.35 1.91 4.31
N PHE A 226 -16.10 1.57 4.62
CA PHE A 226 -15.62 1.32 5.98
C PHE A 226 -14.72 2.47 6.43
N ARG A 227 -15.30 3.47 7.09
CA ARG A 227 -14.58 4.69 7.46
C ARG A 227 -13.63 4.49 8.65
N ASN A 228 -14.03 3.63 9.60
CA ASN A 228 -13.29 3.40 10.84
C ASN A 228 -13.25 1.92 11.16
N PHE A 229 -12.07 1.39 11.38
CA PHE A 229 -11.82 0.10 12.01
C PHE A 229 -10.52 0.15 12.82
N ASN A 230 -10.43 -0.69 13.84
CA ASN A 230 -9.27 -0.74 14.72
C ASN A 230 -8.31 -1.85 14.29
N LEU A 231 -7.01 -1.61 14.47
CA LEU A 231 -5.99 -2.66 14.32
C LEU A 231 -5.71 -3.29 15.68
N VAL A 232 -5.81 -4.62 15.75
CA VAL A 232 -5.61 -5.40 16.97
C VAL A 232 -4.53 -6.45 16.78
N ASP A 233 -3.96 -6.93 17.89
CA ASP A 233 -2.92 -7.96 17.83
C ASP A 233 -3.50 -9.34 17.53
N ASP A 234 -4.70 -9.67 18.06
CA ASP A 234 -5.39 -10.92 17.80
C ASP A 234 -6.91 -10.77 17.91
N VAL A 235 -7.64 -11.76 17.39
CA VAL A 235 -9.11 -11.82 17.42
C VAL A 235 -9.64 -12.16 18.81
N GLN A 236 -10.76 -11.54 19.17
CA GLN A 236 -11.43 -11.76 20.46
C GLN A 236 -12.88 -12.23 20.27
N GLY A 237 -13.45 -12.82 21.31
CA GLY A 237 -14.85 -13.23 21.33
C GLY A 237 -15.11 -14.61 20.73
N LYS A 238 -16.40 -14.88 20.50
CA LYS A 238 -16.89 -16.16 19.98
C LYS A 238 -16.69 -16.26 18.48
N LEU A 239 -16.12 -17.38 18.00
CA LEU A 239 -16.06 -17.68 16.58
C LEU A 239 -17.48 -17.78 16.00
N ILE A 240 -17.79 -16.97 14.98
CA ILE A 240 -19.06 -17.06 14.25
C ILE A 240 -18.93 -17.87 12.97
N GLY A 241 -17.72 -18.08 12.47
CA GLY A 241 -17.41 -18.91 11.32
C GLY A 241 -16.27 -18.37 10.47
N TYR A 242 -16.15 -18.94 9.28
CA TYR A 242 -15.18 -18.57 8.27
C TYR A 242 -15.88 -18.10 7.01
N GLY A 243 -15.38 -17.02 6.40
CA GLY A 243 -15.85 -16.55 5.09
C GLY A 243 -14.85 -16.91 4.01
N LEU A 244 -15.32 -17.37 2.86
CA LEU A 244 -14.49 -17.80 1.75
C LEU A 244 -14.95 -17.18 0.44
N ASP A 245 -14.03 -16.50 -0.24
CA ASP A 245 -14.18 -16.05 -1.62
C ASP A 245 -13.26 -16.88 -2.52
N PHE A 246 -13.82 -17.51 -3.55
CA PHE A 246 -13.05 -18.36 -4.45
C PHE A 246 -12.41 -17.54 -5.57
N GLY A 247 -11.12 -17.74 -5.77
CA GLY A 247 -10.37 -17.18 -6.90
C GLY A 247 -9.41 -18.22 -7.48
N PHE A 248 -8.88 -17.97 -8.67
CA PHE A 248 -7.89 -18.86 -9.27
C PHE A 248 -6.79 -18.11 -10.00
N THR A 249 -6.97 -17.76 -11.29
CA THR A 249 -5.89 -17.20 -12.11
C THR A 249 -5.66 -15.71 -11.85
N ASN A 250 -6.72 -14.91 -11.94
CA ASN A 250 -6.63 -13.45 -11.86
C ASN A 250 -6.91 -12.93 -10.45
N SER A 251 -7.80 -13.62 -9.73
CA SER A 251 -8.21 -13.29 -8.36
C SER A 251 -7.62 -14.28 -7.36
N PRO A 252 -7.27 -13.85 -6.14
CA PRO A 252 -6.88 -14.75 -5.07
C PRO A 252 -8.08 -15.49 -4.50
N THR A 253 -7.85 -16.70 -3.98
CA THR A 253 -8.75 -17.31 -3.01
C THR A 253 -8.52 -16.63 -1.67
N ALA A 254 -9.57 -16.13 -1.04
CA ALA A 254 -9.53 -15.36 0.19
C ALA A 254 -10.34 -16.04 1.29
N LEU A 255 -9.73 -16.24 2.46
CA LEU A 255 -10.35 -16.86 3.64
C LEU A 255 -10.17 -15.96 4.86
N VAL A 256 -11.25 -15.71 5.57
CA VAL A 256 -11.26 -14.96 6.82
C VAL A 256 -11.83 -15.77 7.97
N GLU A 257 -11.26 -15.59 9.16
CA GLU A 257 -11.88 -15.94 10.43
C GLU A 257 -12.61 -14.72 10.97
N VAL A 258 -13.86 -14.89 11.41
CA VAL A 258 -14.60 -13.80 12.04
C VAL A 258 -15.12 -14.23 13.41
N ARG A 259 -14.84 -13.38 14.41
CA ARG A 259 -15.36 -13.54 15.78
C ARG A 259 -16.21 -12.35 16.16
N GLN A 260 -17.11 -12.56 17.11
CA GLN A 260 -17.98 -11.52 17.65
C GLN A 260 -17.82 -11.44 19.17
N LEU A 261 -17.69 -10.21 19.64
CA LEU A 261 -17.79 -9.87 21.06
C LEU A 261 -18.68 -8.62 21.19
N ASP A 262 -19.87 -8.79 21.71
CA ASP A 262 -20.92 -7.74 21.76
C ASP A 262 -21.13 -7.10 20.37
N ASP A 263 -21.02 -5.78 20.28
CA ASP A 263 -21.14 -5.00 19.03
C ASP A 263 -19.82 -4.90 18.23
N ASN A 264 -18.85 -5.77 18.52
CA ASN A 264 -17.57 -5.78 17.86
C ASN A 264 -17.40 -7.03 16.99
N LEU A 265 -16.90 -6.85 15.77
CA LEU A 265 -16.46 -7.93 14.89
C LEU A 265 -14.95 -7.90 14.75
N TYR A 266 -14.33 -9.05 14.99
CA TYR A 266 -12.89 -9.27 14.84
C TYR A 266 -12.66 -10.12 13.60
N ILE A 267 -11.83 -9.62 12.70
CA ILE A 267 -11.55 -10.20 11.38
C ILE A 267 -10.08 -10.52 11.31
N LYS A 268 -9.77 -11.77 10.94
CA LYS A 268 -8.41 -12.25 10.70
C LYS A 268 -8.32 -12.88 9.33
N GLU A 269 -7.38 -12.38 8.51
CA GLU A 269 -7.01 -13.00 7.25
C GLU A 269 -6.27 -14.30 7.51
N LEU A 270 -6.75 -15.41 6.97
CA LEU A 270 -6.07 -16.70 7.05
C LEU A 270 -5.40 -17.09 5.73
N LEU A 271 -5.98 -16.68 4.60
CA LEU A 271 -5.50 -17.02 3.27
C LEU A 271 -5.77 -15.90 2.28
N TYR A 272 -4.78 -15.61 1.43
CA TYR A 272 -4.91 -14.71 0.28
C TYR A 272 -3.93 -15.14 -0.80
N GLU A 273 -4.28 -16.19 -1.56
CA GLU A 273 -3.37 -16.81 -2.52
C GLU A 273 -4.06 -17.07 -3.86
N LYS A 274 -3.30 -16.96 -4.95
CA LYS A 274 -3.75 -17.28 -6.31
C LYS A 274 -3.36 -18.71 -6.70
N ARG A 275 -4.07 -19.27 -7.67
CA ARG A 275 -3.78 -20.56 -8.29
C ARG A 275 -3.90 -21.77 -7.36
N LEU A 276 -4.72 -21.67 -6.33
CA LEU A 276 -5.06 -22.80 -5.48
C LEU A 276 -6.16 -23.66 -6.14
N THR A 277 -5.91 -24.96 -6.25
CA THR A 277 -6.98 -25.93 -6.55
C THR A 277 -7.84 -26.15 -5.31
N ASN A 278 -9.03 -26.74 -5.48
CA ASN A 278 -9.88 -27.08 -4.33
C ASN A 278 -9.20 -28.10 -3.38
N THR A 279 -8.32 -28.95 -3.90
CA THR A 279 -7.51 -29.86 -3.08
C THR A 279 -6.48 -29.11 -2.26
N ASP A 280 -5.77 -28.13 -2.86
CA ASP A 280 -4.80 -27.30 -2.14
C ASP A 280 -5.51 -26.50 -1.05
N LEU A 281 -6.67 -25.92 -1.37
CA LEU A 281 -7.48 -25.20 -0.39
C LEU A 281 -7.89 -26.10 0.77
N ALA A 282 -8.36 -27.32 0.52
CA ALA A 282 -8.72 -28.27 1.58
C ALA A 282 -7.53 -28.64 2.47
N ASN A 283 -6.31 -28.73 1.91
CA ASN A 283 -5.11 -28.95 2.69
C ASN A 283 -4.77 -27.73 3.55
N LYS A 284 -4.88 -26.52 3.01
CA LYS A 284 -4.71 -25.26 3.78
C LYS A 284 -5.71 -25.16 4.94
N LEU A 285 -6.98 -25.52 4.72
CA LEU A 285 -7.98 -25.53 5.79
C LEU A 285 -7.59 -26.48 6.94
N LYS A 286 -6.97 -27.63 6.63
CA LYS A 286 -6.41 -28.54 7.65
C LYS A 286 -5.21 -27.95 8.37
N GLU A 287 -4.29 -27.33 7.63
CA GLU A 287 -3.10 -26.66 8.19
C GLU A 287 -3.48 -25.53 9.16
N PHE A 288 -4.52 -24.76 8.86
CA PHE A 288 -5.05 -23.73 9.76
C PHE A 288 -5.81 -24.31 10.97
N GLY A 289 -5.94 -25.63 11.07
CA GLY A 289 -6.65 -26.27 12.16
C GLY A 289 -8.15 -26.03 12.17
N ILE A 290 -8.75 -25.69 11.02
CA ILE A 290 -10.19 -25.45 10.92
C ILE A 290 -10.94 -26.74 11.20
N SER A 291 -11.73 -26.73 12.28
CA SER A 291 -12.55 -27.89 12.67
C SER A 291 -13.56 -28.21 11.59
N ARG A 292 -13.74 -29.50 11.31
CA ARG A 292 -14.79 -29.99 10.41
C ARG A 292 -16.21 -29.62 10.85
N GLN A 293 -16.41 -29.22 12.10
CA GLN A 293 -17.67 -28.75 12.63
C GLN A 293 -17.86 -27.24 12.44
N SER A 294 -16.77 -26.51 12.27
CA SER A 294 -16.82 -25.06 12.04
C SER A 294 -17.42 -24.73 10.69
N GLU A 295 -18.33 -23.78 10.66
CA GLU A 295 -19.03 -23.40 9.44
C GLU A 295 -18.20 -22.47 8.57
N ILE A 296 -18.09 -22.80 7.31
CA ILE A 296 -17.48 -21.99 6.26
C ILE A 296 -18.60 -21.53 5.33
N ILE A 297 -18.66 -20.23 5.03
CA ILE A 297 -19.60 -19.67 4.06
C ILE A 297 -18.83 -19.24 2.82
N GLY A 298 -19.06 -19.92 1.71
CA GLY A 298 -18.42 -19.65 0.42
C GLY A 298 -19.32 -18.92 -0.56
N ASP A 299 -18.73 -18.30 -1.58
CA ASP A 299 -19.48 -17.67 -2.65
C ASP A 299 -20.44 -18.66 -3.31
N SER A 300 -21.71 -18.31 -3.36
CA SER A 300 -22.77 -19.12 -3.98
C SER A 300 -22.68 -19.22 -5.51
N ALA A 301 -21.80 -18.45 -6.16
CA ALA A 301 -21.51 -18.54 -7.58
C ALA A 301 -20.64 -19.76 -7.93
N GLU A 302 -19.98 -20.35 -6.92
CA GLU A 302 -19.04 -21.48 -7.07
C GLU A 302 -19.57 -22.80 -6.48
N PRO A 303 -20.76 -23.31 -6.91
CA PRO A 303 -21.39 -24.49 -6.30
C PRO A 303 -20.55 -25.77 -6.44
N LYS A 304 -19.75 -25.90 -7.52
CA LYS A 304 -18.85 -27.02 -7.74
C LYS A 304 -17.73 -27.04 -6.71
N SER A 305 -17.10 -25.89 -6.49
CA SER A 305 -16.01 -25.74 -5.52
C SER A 305 -16.50 -26.00 -4.08
N ILE A 306 -17.69 -25.50 -3.75
CA ILE A 306 -18.35 -25.78 -2.47
C ILE A 306 -18.56 -27.29 -2.27
N GLU A 307 -19.10 -27.98 -3.27
CA GLU A 307 -19.34 -29.43 -3.20
C GLU A 307 -18.03 -30.23 -3.05
N GLU A 308 -16.98 -29.84 -3.76
CA GLU A 308 -15.67 -30.50 -3.67
C GLU A 308 -15.06 -30.35 -2.26
N ILE A 309 -15.11 -29.14 -1.67
CA ILE A 309 -14.63 -28.90 -0.29
C ILE A 309 -15.51 -29.63 0.74
N TYR A 310 -16.83 -29.68 0.53
CA TYR A 310 -17.73 -30.45 1.38
C TYR A 310 -17.38 -31.95 1.38
N ARG A 311 -17.11 -32.55 0.22
CA ARG A 311 -16.65 -33.94 0.11
C ARG A 311 -15.30 -34.21 0.77
N GLN A 312 -14.46 -33.17 0.94
CA GLN A 312 -13.24 -33.27 1.75
C GLN A 312 -13.50 -33.25 3.26
N GLY A 313 -14.79 -33.16 3.66
CA GLY A 313 -15.25 -33.27 5.04
C GLY A 313 -15.37 -31.96 5.80
N PHE A 314 -15.38 -30.80 5.13
CA PHE A 314 -15.60 -29.50 5.76
C PHE A 314 -17.09 -29.11 5.73
N ASN A 315 -17.53 -28.40 6.77
CA ASN A 315 -18.90 -27.86 6.87
C ASN A 315 -19.01 -26.54 6.11
N ILE A 316 -18.92 -26.61 4.79
CA ILE A 316 -19.06 -25.45 3.91
C ILE A 316 -20.48 -25.33 3.37
N LYS A 317 -21.00 -24.10 3.32
CA LYS A 317 -22.33 -23.75 2.81
C LYS A 317 -22.23 -22.56 1.85
N PRO A 318 -23.13 -22.46 0.87
CA PRO A 318 -23.20 -21.29 0.01
C PRO A 318 -23.72 -20.07 0.78
N ALA A 319 -23.25 -18.90 0.39
CA ALA A 319 -23.80 -17.62 0.81
C ALA A 319 -25.28 -17.48 0.40
N LYS A 320 -26.10 -16.81 1.22
CA LYS A 320 -27.51 -16.55 0.93
C LYS A 320 -27.64 -15.77 -0.38
N LYS A 321 -28.45 -16.29 -1.32
CA LYS A 321 -28.76 -15.63 -2.60
C LYS A 321 -29.82 -14.54 -2.42
N GLY A 322 -29.80 -13.54 -3.30
CA GLY A 322 -30.88 -12.55 -3.42
C GLY A 322 -30.85 -11.38 -2.43
N ALA A 323 -29.94 -11.39 -1.47
CA ALA A 323 -29.87 -10.32 -0.46
C ALA A 323 -29.15 -9.04 -0.93
N GLY A 324 -28.52 -9.05 -2.09
CA GLY A 324 -27.73 -7.94 -2.62
C GLY A 324 -26.46 -7.64 -1.80
N ILE A 325 -25.53 -6.94 -2.41
CA ILE A 325 -24.25 -6.55 -1.77
C ILE A 325 -24.48 -5.58 -0.61
N HIS A 326 -25.47 -4.69 -0.75
CA HIS A 326 -25.77 -3.64 0.21
C HIS A 326 -26.16 -4.19 1.59
N LEU A 327 -27.05 -5.20 1.64
CA LEU A 327 -27.48 -5.76 2.91
C LEU A 327 -26.31 -6.32 3.71
N GLY A 328 -25.39 -7.02 3.05
CA GLY A 328 -24.20 -7.55 3.71
C GLY A 328 -23.27 -6.46 4.23
N LEU A 329 -23.06 -5.40 3.45
CA LEU A 329 -22.27 -4.23 3.86
C LEU A 329 -22.94 -3.48 5.01
N ASP A 330 -24.26 -3.32 4.97
CA ASP A 330 -25.01 -2.66 6.05
C ASP A 330 -24.96 -3.46 7.36
N ILE A 331 -24.99 -4.78 7.27
CA ILE A 331 -24.79 -5.63 8.45
C ILE A 331 -23.41 -5.39 9.04
N MET A 332 -22.34 -5.44 8.23
CA MET A 332 -20.98 -5.23 8.70
C MET A 332 -20.81 -3.84 9.33
N ARG A 333 -21.41 -2.80 8.76
CA ARG A 333 -21.33 -1.40 9.24
C ARG A 333 -22.06 -1.14 10.57
N ARG A 334 -22.93 -2.04 11.01
CA ARG A 334 -23.58 -1.95 12.35
C ARG A 334 -22.62 -2.28 13.47
N TYR A 335 -21.52 -2.96 13.18
CA TYR A 335 -20.53 -3.38 14.17
C TYR A 335 -19.30 -2.48 14.13
N LYS A 336 -18.59 -2.41 15.26
CA LYS A 336 -17.23 -1.89 15.31
C LYS A 336 -16.27 -2.95 14.79
N LEU A 337 -15.59 -2.63 13.71
CA LEU A 337 -14.69 -3.58 13.05
C LEU A 337 -13.29 -3.52 13.66
N HIS A 338 -12.71 -4.69 13.88
CA HIS A 338 -11.35 -4.89 14.36
C HIS A 338 -10.65 -5.87 13.42
N ILE A 339 -9.53 -5.46 12.84
CA ILE A 339 -8.75 -6.29 11.90
C ILE A 339 -7.40 -6.55 12.54
N THR A 340 -6.92 -7.80 12.49
CA THR A 340 -5.61 -8.12 13.07
C THR A 340 -4.49 -7.47 12.26
N LYS A 341 -3.41 -7.03 12.92
CA LYS A 341 -2.29 -6.29 12.32
C LYS A 341 -1.54 -7.09 11.25
N ASP A 342 -1.56 -8.42 11.35
CA ASP A 342 -0.98 -9.36 10.39
C ASP A 342 -1.83 -9.57 9.14
N SER A 343 -3.10 -9.15 9.16
CA SER A 343 -4.05 -9.23 8.03
C SER A 343 -3.82 -8.14 6.99
N LEU A 344 -2.66 -8.13 6.35
CA LEU A 344 -2.20 -7.01 5.53
C LEU A 344 -3.07 -6.77 4.29
N ASN A 345 -3.58 -7.83 3.65
CA ASN A 345 -4.45 -7.68 2.49
C ASN A 345 -5.85 -7.21 2.91
N ALA A 346 -6.38 -7.73 4.03
CA ALA A 346 -7.65 -7.27 4.58
C ALA A 346 -7.59 -5.78 4.94
N ILE A 347 -6.54 -5.33 5.62
CA ILE A 347 -6.33 -3.90 5.93
C ILE A 347 -6.32 -3.05 4.65
N LYS A 348 -5.63 -3.51 3.62
CA LYS A 348 -5.56 -2.80 2.33
C LYS A 348 -6.92 -2.72 1.64
N GLU A 349 -7.66 -3.83 1.58
CA GLU A 349 -8.99 -3.88 0.98
C GLU A 349 -9.98 -2.99 1.74
N PHE A 350 -10.09 -3.13 3.07
CA PHE A 350 -11.01 -2.33 3.90
C PHE A 350 -10.71 -0.83 3.84
N ARG A 351 -9.44 -0.43 3.74
CA ARG A 351 -9.05 0.97 3.55
C ARG A 351 -9.35 1.52 2.16
N GLY A 352 -9.31 0.66 1.15
CA GLY A 352 -9.53 1.04 -0.25
C GLY A 352 -10.95 0.90 -0.74
N TYR A 353 -11.84 0.25 0.03
CA TYR A 353 -13.19 -0.08 -0.42
C TYR A 353 -14.13 1.12 -0.35
N LYS A 354 -14.60 1.53 -1.52
CA LYS A 354 -15.36 2.77 -1.67
C LYS A 354 -16.59 2.61 -2.56
N TRP A 355 -17.53 3.51 -2.39
CA TRP A 355 -18.61 3.71 -3.33
C TRP A 355 -18.07 4.30 -4.63
N SER A 356 -18.64 3.91 -5.77
CA SER A 356 -18.37 4.58 -7.04
C SER A 356 -18.95 6.00 -7.03
N THR A 357 -18.43 6.87 -7.89
CA THR A 357 -18.93 8.21 -8.09
C THR A 357 -19.39 8.39 -9.54
N ASP A 358 -20.36 9.26 -9.77
CA ASP A 358 -20.74 9.66 -11.11
C ASP A 358 -19.78 10.70 -11.70
N LYS A 359 -20.07 11.18 -12.92
CA LYS A 359 -19.25 12.19 -13.61
C LYS A 359 -19.19 13.54 -12.90
N ASN A 360 -20.14 13.82 -12.01
CA ASN A 360 -20.20 15.07 -11.24
C ASN A 360 -19.49 14.93 -9.88
N GLY A 361 -19.04 13.72 -9.52
CA GLY A 361 -18.45 13.41 -8.24
C GLY A 361 -19.46 12.99 -7.17
N ASP A 362 -20.73 12.83 -7.53
CA ASP A 362 -21.78 12.38 -6.61
C ASP A 362 -21.62 10.88 -6.34
N VAL A 363 -21.75 10.51 -5.06
CA VAL A 363 -21.57 9.13 -4.61
C VAL A 363 -22.72 8.26 -5.09
N LEU A 364 -22.40 7.25 -5.89
CA LEU A 364 -23.35 6.24 -6.31
C LEU A 364 -23.43 5.14 -5.24
N ASN A 365 -24.63 4.59 -5.09
CA ASN A 365 -24.84 3.49 -4.13
C ASN A 365 -24.40 2.13 -4.71
N THR A 366 -23.20 2.08 -5.30
CA THR A 366 -22.60 0.87 -5.89
C THR A 366 -21.13 0.83 -5.52
N PRO A 367 -20.62 -0.23 -4.87
CA PRO A 367 -19.20 -0.31 -4.54
C PRO A 367 -18.35 -0.50 -5.79
N VAL A 368 -17.13 0.04 -5.75
CA VAL A 368 -16.10 -0.22 -6.77
C VAL A 368 -15.56 -1.63 -6.57
N LYS A 369 -15.70 -2.48 -7.60
CA LYS A 369 -15.23 -3.87 -7.57
C LYS A 369 -13.75 -3.97 -7.93
N VAL A 370 -12.89 -3.69 -6.97
CA VAL A 370 -11.43 -3.82 -7.13
C VAL A 370 -10.83 -4.23 -5.79
N ASN A 371 -10.14 -5.37 -5.76
CA ASN A 371 -9.51 -5.90 -4.55
C ASN A 371 -10.49 -5.95 -3.36
N ASP A 372 -11.57 -6.71 -3.51
CA ASP A 372 -12.67 -6.82 -2.54
C ASP A 372 -12.89 -8.25 -2.02
N HIS A 373 -11.92 -9.14 -2.22
CA HIS A 373 -12.03 -10.58 -1.95
C HIS A 373 -12.22 -10.91 -0.46
N LEU A 374 -11.43 -10.31 0.43
CA LEU A 374 -11.57 -10.52 1.88
C LEU A 374 -12.81 -9.79 2.44
N ILE A 375 -13.19 -8.68 1.83
CA ILE A 375 -14.45 -7.99 2.13
C ILE A 375 -15.62 -8.86 1.73
N ASP A 376 -15.62 -9.45 0.54
CA ASP A 376 -16.68 -10.34 0.06
C ASP A 376 -16.75 -11.61 0.91
N ALA A 377 -15.63 -12.24 1.24
CA ALA A 377 -15.56 -13.35 2.16
C ALA A 377 -16.19 -13.01 3.53
N THR A 378 -15.84 -11.86 4.10
CA THR A 378 -16.42 -11.38 5.36
C THR A 378 -17.92 -11.11 5.23
N ARG A 379 -18.34 -10.49 4.14
CA ARG A 379 -19.73 -10.15 3.84
C ARG A 379 -20.61 -11.39 3.69
N TYR A 380 -20.13 -12.43 3.00
CA TYR A 380 -20.86 -13.70 2.87
C TYR A 380 -21.15 -14.31 4.24
N LEU A 381 -20.15 -14.35 5.10
CA LEU A 381 -20.33 -14.89 6.46
C LEU A 381 -21.28 -14.01 7.29
N CYS A 382 -21.08 -12.70 7.32
CA CYS A 382 -21.93 -11.79 8.07
C CYS A 382 -23.38 -11.84 7.61
N LEU A 383 -23.62 -11.89 6.31
CA LEU A 383 -24.96 -12.03 5.74
C LEU A 383 -25.66 -13.32 6.19
N ASN A 384 -24.91 -14.44 6.26
CA ASN A 384 -25.50 -15.71 6.66
C ASN A 384 -25.77 -15.80 8.18
N LYS A 385 -24.88 -15.22 8.99
CA LYS A 385 -24.89 -15.39 10.45
C LYS A 385 -25.55 -14.25 11.23
N LEU A 386 -25.45 -13.03 10.71
CA LEU A 386 -25.86 -11.83 11.44
C LEU A 386 -27.10 -11.16 10.83
N SER A 387 -27.63 -11.68 9.72
CA SER A 387 -28.95 -11.22 9.22
C SER A 387 -30.03 -11.62 10.22
N VAL A 388 -30.69 -10.62 10.80
CA VAL A 388 -31.87 -10.85 11.67
C VAL A 388 -32.97 -11.46 10.80
N ASN A 389 -33.38 -12.69 11.08
CA ASN A 389 -34.61 -13.24 10.52
C ASN A 389 -35.76 -12.50 11.22
N HIS A 390 -36.33 -11.47 10.59
CA HIS A 390 -37.62 -10.92 11.00
C HIS A 390 -38.74 -11.94 10.67
N SER A 391 -38.75 -13.06 11.37
CA SER A 391 -39.95 -13.88 11.51
C SER A 391 -40.78 -13.33 12.70
N GLY A 392 -40.98 -12.04 12.69
CA GLY A 392 -41.92 -11.41 13.59
C GLY A 392 -43.36 -11.73 13.14
N LYS A 393 -44.03 -12.68 13.78
CA LYS A 393 -45.48 -12.77 13.74
C LYS A 393 -46.00 -11.47 14.38
N TYR A 394 -46.47 -10.54 13.57
CA TYR A 394 -47.29 -9.43 14.06
C TYR A 394 -48.65 -10.03 14.47
N TYR A 395 -48.91 -10.14 15.75
CA TYR A 395 -50.25 -10.29 16.24
C TYR A 395 -50.90 -8.87 16.21
N ILE A 396 -51.82 -8.67 15.25
CA ILE A 396 -52.71 -7.52 15.27
C ILE A 396 -53.75 -7.83 16.37
N LEU A 397 -53.74 -7.03 17.43
CA LEU A 397 -54.83 -6.97 18.42
C LEU A 397 -55.90 -6.00 17.92
#